data_83d7ea04c262b3faa1ba52c55a0c35e3
#
_entry.id   83d7ea04c262b3faa1ba52c55a0c35e3
#
_cell.length_a   1.000
_cell.length_b   1.000
_cell.length_c   1.000
_cell.angle_alpha   90.00
_cell.angle_beta   90.00
_cell.angle_gamma   90.00
#
_symmetry.space_group_name_H-M   'P 1'
#
loop_
_entity.id
_entity.type
_entity.pdbx_description
1 polymer ?
#
loop_
_entity_poly.entity_id
_entity_poly.type
_entity_poly.pdbx_seq_one_letter_code
_entity_poly.pdbx_strand_id
1 'polypeptide(L)'
;MKTQRIHNRATLPKTAFPRILFIDREIASGKYPSSRYLAKEYETSLSSIGRDIAFMKDMLNAPIEYDALHRGFYYSVPNYRIPAGFSSAEDLLALGMAKSILSLYQNTPLYEAARNLLDSITAPLAAEGKEDWYENRIIVPQIPFSPIDPEIWKIITKGLRENQLLTFDYRGIWGGDYKPRRVRPYQLLFDNGVWYLYGYCEERKAIRIFSLSRMKNIVLTAIKFSLPKNFDYRLHDKESHFGVFAGQEKYKFSIAFYDESALWVEERKWAEDQKIEEADDGVIMTFTSTQYNKVLDWVLSRGCTAKPYAPEKLVNDWQRHIKEMVKLTKI
;
A
#
# COMPACT_ATOMS: atom_id res chain seq x y z
N MET A 1 1.92 -23.70 43.16
CA MET A 1 2.15 -23.76 41.71
C MET A 1 0.80 -23.58 41.00
N LYS A 2 0.52 -22.37 40.45
CA LYS A 2 -0.71 -22.11 39.69
C LYS A 2 -0.32 -22.09 38.20
N THR A 3 -0.83 -23.09 37.50
CA THR A 3 -0.63 -23.29 36.07
C THR A 3 -1.40 -22.20 35.31
N GLN A 4 -0.68 -21.30 34.62
CA GLN A 4 -1.28 -20.35 33.69
C GLN A 4 -1.86 -21.09 32.48
N ARG A 5 -3.18 -21.04 32.34
CA ARG A 5 -3.87 -21.45 31.11
C ARG A 5 -3.55 -20.48 30.01
N ILE A 6 -2.79 -20.95 29.02
CA ILE A 6 -2.55 -20.27 27.74
C ILE A 6 -3.92 -20.18 27.04
N HIS A 7 -4.41 -18.95 26.82
CA HIS A 7 -5.61 -18.70 26.02
C HIS A 7 -5.31 -19.07 24.56
N ASN A 8 -5.86 -20.19 24.11
CA ASN A 8 -5.94 -20.54 22.71
C ASN A 8 -6.71 -19.41 21.97
N ARG A 9 -6.06 -18.74 21.04
CA ARG A 9 -6.72 -17.83 20.10
C ARG A 9 -7.74 -18.65 19.31
N ALA A 10 -9.02 -18.40 19.56
CA ALA A 10 -10.11 -19.04 18.84
C ALA A 10 -10.08 -18.56 17.37
N THR A 11 -9.59 -19.41 16.49
CA THR A 11 -9.78 -19.28 15.05
C THR A 11 -11.24 -19.59 14.74
N LEU A 12 -11.95 -18.64 14.12
CA LEU A 12 -13.32 -18.87 13.65
C LEU A 12 -13.34 -19.99 12.60
N PRO A 13 -14.28 -20.95 12.70
CA PRO A 13 -14.55 -21.86 11.60
C PRO A 13 -14.98 -21.04 10.35
N LYS A 14 -14.57 -21.44 9.15
CA LYS A 14 -14.89 -20.78 7.87
C LYS A 14 -16.38 -20.48 7.64
N THR A 15 -17.29 -21.15 8.34
CA THR A 15 -18.75 -21.01 8.27
C THR A 15 -19.36 -20.04 9.28
N ALA A 16 -18.56 -19.39 10.16
CA ALA A 16 -19.10 -18.56 11.24
C ALA A 16 -19.37 -17.11 10.82
N PHE A 17 -18.64 -16.58 9.87
CA PHE A 17 -18.73 -15.16 9.51
C PHE A 17 -20.08 -14.76 8.87
N PRO A 18 -20.64 -15.50 7.90
CA PRO A 18 -21.98 -15.20 7.38
C PRO A 18 -23.06 -15.23 8.47
N ARG A 19 -22.92 -16.12 9.44
CA ARG A 19 -23.83 -16.23 10.58
C ARG A 19 -23.70 -15.03 11.52
N ILE A 20 -22.50 -14.52 11.73
CA ILE A 20 -22.25 -13.30 12.49
C ILE A 20 -22.91 -12.09 11.81
N LEU A 21 -22.81 -11.95 10.49
CA LEU A 21 -23.49 -10.89 9.74
C LEU A 21 -25.01 -11.00 9.81
N PHE A 22 -25.55 -12.22 9.76
CA PHE A 22 -26.97 -12.45 9.96
C PHE A 22 -27.41 -12.03 11.38
N ILE A 23 -26.67 -12.41 12.42
CA ILE A 23 -26.93 -12.02 13.80
C ILE A 23 -26.88 -10.49 13.96
N ASP A 24 -25.87 -9.83 13.39
CA ASP A 24 -25.75 -8.37 13.39
C ASP A 24 -26.98 -7.69 12.77
N ARG A 25 -27.39 -8.14 11.59
CA ARG A 25 -28.56 -7.60 10.90
C ARG A 25 -29.83 -7.75 11.73
N GLU A 26 -30.04 -8.92 12.32
CA GLU A 26 -31.24 -9.20 13.12
C GLU A 26 -31.25 -8.35 14.41
N ILE A 27 -30.12 -8.22 15.12
CA ILE A 27 -30.01 -7.38 16.33
C ILE A 27 -30.24 -5.92 15.97
N ALA A 28 -29.60 -5.46 14.88
CA ALA A 28 -29.71 -4.07 14.43
C ALA A 28 -31.10 -3.69 13.89
N SER A 29 -31.94 -4.68 13.55
CA SER A 29 -33.34 -4.43 13.16
C SER A 29 -34.20 -3.89 14.30
N GLY A 30 -33.72 -3.92 15.55
CA GLY A 30 -34.46 -3.49 16.74
C GLY A 30 -35.59 -4.43 17.17
N LYS A 31 -35.64 -5.67 16.64
CA LYS A 31 -36.70 -6.64 16.93
C LYS A 31 -36.41 -7.54 18.13
N TYR A 32 -35.30 -7.31 18.82
CA TYR A 32 -34.87 -8.10 19.97
C TYR A 32 -34.85 -9.61 19.70
N PRO A 33 -34.03 -10.09 18.72
CA PRO A 33 -34.01 -11.51 18.37
C PRO A 33 -33.50 -12.36 19.54
N SER A 34 -34.17 -13.49 19.83
CA SER A 34 -33.72 -14.44 20.83
C SER A 34 -32.73 -15.45 20.24
N SER A 35 -31.88 -16.09 21.05
CA SER A 35 -30.99 -17.16 20.59
C SER A 35 -31.74 -18.29 19.87
N ARG A 36 -32.98 -18.61 20.31
CA ARG A 36 -33.82 -19.63 19.67
C ARG A 36 -34.27 -19.20 18.28
N TYR A 37 -34.67 -17.94 18.12
CA TYR A 37 -35.04 -17.38 16.85
C TYR A 37 -33.87 -17.41 15.88
N LEU A 38 -32.71 -16.87 16.31
CA LEU A 38 -31.49 -16.83 15.48
C LEU A 38 -31.02 -18.23 15.07
N ALA A 39 -31.08 -19.22 15.98
CA ALA A 39 -30.72 -20.61 15.70
C ALA A 39 -31.65 -21.25 14.67
N LYS A 40 -32.94 -20.99 14.78
CA LYS A 40 -33.97 -21.53 13.87
C LYS A 40 -33.85 -20.93 12.48
N GLU A 41 -33.78 -19.61 12.37
CA GLU A 41 -33.73 -18.90 11.07
C GLU A 41 -32.44 -19.17 10.30
N TYR A 42 -31.32 -19.38 11.00
CA TYR A 42 -30.03 -19.71 10.36
C TYR A 42 -29.76 -21.22 10.27
N GLU A 43 -30.74 -22.07 10.64
CA GLU A 43 -30.62 -23.53 10.63
C GLU A 43 -29.36 -24.06 11.38
N THR A 44 -29.08 -23.51 12.55
CA THR A 44 -27.88 -23.85 13.36
C THR A 44 -28.21 -24.17 14.81
N SER A 45 -27.21 -24.59 15.59
CA SER A 45 -27.39 -24.91 17.02
C SER A 45 -27.39 -23.64 17.90
N LEU A 46 -28.10 -23.71 19.04
CA LEU A 46 -28.03 -22.66 20.07
C LEU A 46 -26.61 -22.41 20.58
N SER A 47 -25.80 -23.47 20.68
CA SER A 47 -24.39 -23.38 21.08
C SER A 47 -23.56 -22.59 20.05
N SER A 48 -23.86 -22.73 18.76
CA SER A 48 -23.20 -21.94 17.72
C SER A 48 -23.52 -20.45 17.82
N ILE A 49 -24.81 -20.10 17.98
CA ILE A 49 -25.25 -18.71 18.19
C ILE A 49 -24.61 -18.13 19.45
N GLY A 50 -24.57 -18.88 20.55
CA GLY A 50 -23.95 -18.41 21.81
C GLY A 50 -22.45 -18.10 21.63
N ARG A 51 -21.71 -18.96 20.90
CA ARG A 51 -20.30 -18.74 20.62
C ARG A 51 -20.07 -17.52 19.69
N ASP A 52 -20.94 -17.33 18.70
CA ASP A 52 -20.83 -16.18 17.79
C ASP A 52 -21.12 -14.86 18.52
N ILE A 53 -22.17 -14.81 19.37
CA ILE A 53 -22.46 -13.62 20.18
C ILE A 53 -21.31 -13.32 21.15
N ALA A 54 -20.72 -14.33 21.78
CA ALA A 54 -19.55 -14.17 22.63
C ALA A 54 -18.36 -13.62 21.82
N PHE A 55 -18.10 -14.16 20.62
CA PHE A 55 -17.07 -13.66 19.72
C PHE A 55 -17.32 -12.21 19.31
N MET A 56 -18.56 -11.85 18.96
CA MET A 56 -18.93 -10.47 18.61
C MET A 56 -18.65 -9.51 19.77
N LYS A 57 -18.95 -9.89 21.00
CA LYS A 57 -18.66 -9.09 22.20
C LYS A 57 -17.16 -8.96 22.47
N ASP A 58 -16.45 -10.09 22.50
CA ASP A 58 -15.09 -10.17 23.01
C ASP A 58 -14.05 -9.73 21.98
N MET A 59 -14.28 -10.02 20.70
CA MET A 59 -13.30 -9.78 19.63
C MET A 59 -13.66 -8.60 18.74
N LEU A 60 -14.96 -8.31 18.52
CA LEU A 60 -15.43 -7.20 17.70
C LEU A 60 -15.89 -5.99 18.54
N ASN A 61 -15.80 -6.09 19.88
CA ASN A 61 -16.27 -5.10 20.83
C ASN A 61 -17.73 -4.65 20.57
N ALA A 62 -18.57 -5.59 20.11
CA ALA A 62 -19.95 -5.31 19.81
C ALA A 62 -20.74 -5.05 21.12
N PRO A 63 -21.41 -3.91 21.25
CA PRO A 63 -22.15 -3.54 22.46
C PRO A 63 -23.50 -4.26 22.53
N ILE A 64 -23.47 -5.60 22.50
CA ILE A 64 -24.66 -6.45 22.53
C ILE A 64 -25.07 -6.66 24.00
N GLU A 65 -26.33 -6.34 24.31
CA GLU A 65 -26.94 -6.61 25.60
C GLU A 65 -28.19 -7.48 25.44
N TYR A 66 -28.65 -8.06 26.53
CA TYR A 66 -29.86 -8.87 26.56
C TYR A 66 -30.95 -8.14 27.34
N ASP A 67 -32.07 -7.88 26.68
CA ASP A 67 -33.26 -7.30 27.31
C ASP A 67 -34.17 -8.41 27.87
N ALA A 68 -34.36 -8.42 29.17
CA ALA A 68 -35.18 -9.41 29.86
C ALA A 68 -36.68 -9.23 29.59
N LEU A 69 -37.14 -8.00 29.31
CA LEU A 69 -38.53 -7.69 29.02
C LEU A 69 -38.94 -8.20 27.64
N HIS A 70 -38.11 -7.89 26.63
CA HIS A 70 -38.31 -8.32 25.23
C HIS A 70 -37.75 -9.74 24.96
N ARG A 71 -37.01 -10.31 25.91
CA ARG A 71 -36.38 -11.64 25.84
C ARG A 71 -35.48 -11.83 24.64
N GLY A 72 -34.71 -10.80 24.28
CA GLY A 72 -33.86 -10.79 23.10
C GLY A 72 -32.66 -9.89 23.21
N PHE A 73 -31.80 -9.98 22.23
CA PHE A 73 -30.57 -9.17 22.12
C PHE A 73 -30.83 -7.84 21.44
N TYR A 74 -30.08 -6.83 21.86
CA TYR A 74 -30.06 -5.50 21.23
C TYR A 74 -28.67 -4.87 21.33
N TYR A 75 -28.42 -3.82 20.54
CA TYR A 75 -27.22 -2.99 20.69
C TYR A 75 -27.50 -1.85 21.66
N SER A 76 -26.68 -1.73 22.73
CA SER A 76 -26.79 -0.65 23.70
C SER A 76 -26.29 0.70 23.15
N VAL A 77 -25.53 0.70 22.04
CA VAL A 77 -25.13 1.88 21.28
C VAL A 77 -26.03 2.04 20.06
N PRO A 78 -26.78 3.18 19.94
CA PRO A 78 -27.65 3.42 18.77
C PRO A 78 -26.87 3.38 17.46
N ASN A 79 -27.49 2.81 16.42
CA ASN A 79 -26.90 2.69 15.06
C ASN A 79 -25.59 1.91 14.99
N TYR A 80 -25.22 1.16 16.00
CA TYR A 80 -24.06 0.28 15.92
C TYR A 80 -24.25 -0.74 14.79
N ARG A 81 -23.17 -0.99 14.07
CA ARG A 81 -23.01 -2.08 13.11
C ARG A 81 -21.63 -2.71 13.33
N ILE A 82 -21.53 -4.00 13.10
CA ILE A 82 -20.21 -4.62 13.04
C ILE A 82 -19.40 -3.93 11.94
N PRO A 83 -18.13 -3.56 12.21
CA PRO A 83 -17.28 -2.90 11.22
C PRO A 83 -17.08 -3.70 9.92
N ALA A 84 -17.44 -4.98 9.90
CA ALA A 84 -17.41 -5.85 8.74
C ALA A 84 -18.74 -5.90 7.96
N GLY A 85 -19.48 -4.81 7.91
CA GLY A 85 -20.70 -4.69 7.11
C GLY A 85 -20.44 -4.59 5.61
N PHE A 86 -19.72 -5.53 5.01
CA PHE A 86 -19.62 -5.70 3.56
C PHE A 86 -20.90 -6.39 3.06
N SER A 87 -21.98 -5.64 2.95
CA SER A 87 -23.29 -6.19 2.59
C SER A 87 -23.80 -5.73 1.23
N SER A 88 -23.13 -4.75 0.62
CA SER A 88 -23.51 -4.22 -0.68
C SER A 88 -22.67 -4.81 -1.82
N ALA A 89 -23.20 -4.77 -3.04
CA ALA A 89 -22.46 -5.15 -4.25
C ALA A 89 -21.24 -4.22 -4.46
N GLU A 90 -21.35 -2.96 -4.05
CA GLU A 90 -20.27 -1.99 -4.11
C GLU A 90 -19.13 -2.35 -3.14
N ASP A 91 -19.44 -2.86 -1.95
CA ASP A 91 -18.41 -3.29 -0.98
C ASP A 91 -17.61 -4.48 -1.51
N LEU A 92 -18.30 -5.45 -2.13
CA LEU A 92 -17.66 -6.61 -2.78
C LEU A 92 -16.77 -6.18 -3.94
N LEU A 93 -17.26 -5.25 -4.78
CA LEU A 93 -16.48 -4.68 -5.86
C LEU A 93 -15.21 -3.96 -5.31
N ALA A 94 -15.37 -3.15 -4.27
CA ALA A 94 -14.25 -2.44 -3.64
C ALA A 94 -13.20 -3.40 -3.07
N LEU A 95 -13.64 -4.50 -2.41
CA LEU A 95 -12.74 -5.54 -1.91
C LEU A 95 -12.02 -6.28 -3.04
N GLY A 96 -12.73 -6.61 -4.12
CA GLY A 96 -12.14 -7.24 -5.31
C GLY A 96 -11.12 -6.33 -5.98
N MET A 97 -11.40 -5.04 -6.12
CA MET A 97 -10.45 -4.05 -6.61
C MET A 97 -9.23 -3.94 -5.70
N ALA A 98 -9.43 -3.89 -4.37
CA ALA A 98 -8.34 -3.87 -3.39
C ALA A 98 -7.44 -5.10 -3.53
N LYS A 99 -8.02 -6.30 -3.72
CA LYS A 99 -7.29 -7.55 -3.97
C LYS A 99 -6.47 -7.47 -5.27
N SER A 100 -7.05 -6.93 -6.34
CA SER A 100 -6.36 -6.74 -7.63
C SER A 100 -5.21 -5.74 -7.51
N ILE A 101 -5.40 -4.61 -6.82
CA ILE A 101 -4.34 -3.62 -6.56
C ILE A 101 -3.25 -4.20 -5.65
N LEU A 102 -3.64 -4.99 -4.62
CA LEU A 102 -2.68 -5.65 -3.74
C LEU A 102 -1.73 -6.58 -4.50
N SER A 103 -2.15 -7.15 -5.63
CA SER A 103 -1.30 -7.99 -6.46
C SER A 103 -0.05 -7.29 -7.00
N LEU A 104 -0.05 -5.94 -7.09
CA LEU A 104 1.14 -5.16 -7.42
C LEU A 104 2.26 -5.30 -6.37
N TYR A 105 1.92 -5.72 -5.15
CA TYR A 105 2.82 -5.89 -4.02
C TYR A 105 3.12 -7.35 -3.71
N GLN A 106 2.87 -8.29 -4.64
CA GLN A 106 3.04 -9.74 -4.46
C GLN A 106 4.47 -10.17 -4.09
N ASN A 107 5.47 -9.31 -4.35
CA ASN A 107 6.86 -9.53 -3.98
C ASN A 107 7.17 -9.18 -2.52
N THR A 108 6.17 -8.82 -1.71
CA THR A 108 6.35 -8.51 -0.30
C THR A 108 5.88 -9.65 0.59
N PRO A 109 6.57 -9.93 1.71
CA PRO A 109 6.12 -10.96 2.65
C PRO A 109 4.75 -10.69 3.29
N LEU A 110 4.26 -9.42 3.23
CA LEU A 110 2.93 -9.04 3.71
C LEU A 110 1.82 -9.40 2.73
N TYR A 111 2.14 -9.63 1.46
CA TYR A 111 1.13 -9.92 0.43
C TYR A 111 0.27 -11.13 0.79
N GLU A 112 0.90 -12.26 1.12
CA GLU A 112 0.16 -13.47 1.48
C GLU A 112 -0.72 -13.29 2.72
N ALA A 113 -0.23 -12.57 3.73
CA ALA A 113 -1.01 -12.27 4.93
C ALA A 113 -2.23 -11.37 4.61
N ALA A 114 -2.03 -10.32 3.83
CA ALA A 114 -3.09 -9.40 3.42
C ALA A 114 -4.10 -10.08 2.47
N ARG A 115 -3.61 -10.88 1.51
CA ARG A 115 -4.45 -11.68 0.63
C ARG A 115 -5.33 -12.65 1.42
N ASN A 116 -4.73 -13.44 2.33
CA ASN A 116 -5.48 -14.39 3.16
C ASN A 116 -6.54 -13.69 4.01
N LEU A 117 -6.25 -12.48 4.52
CA LEU A 117 -7.23 -11.67 5.23
C LEU A 117 -8.39 -11.27 4.31
N LEU A 118 -8.11 -10.75 3.13
CA LEU A 118 -9.15 -10.39 2.14
C LEU A 118 -9.95 -11.62 1.72
N ASP A 119 -9.30 -12.75 1.42
CA ASP A 119 -9.96 -14.00 1.06
C ASP A 119 -10.88 -14.50 2.20
N SER A 120 -10.48 -14.36 3.46
CA SER A 120 -11.32 -14.72 4.61
C SER A 120 -12.59 -13.88 4.74
N ILE A 121 -12.56 -12.64 4.25
CA ILE A 121 -13.70 -11.71 4.24
C ILE A 121 -14.59 -11.98 3.01
N THR A 122 -14.01 -12.24 1.83
CA THR A 122 -14.75 -12.35 0.57
C THR A 122 -15.32 -13.75 0.33
N ALA A 123 -14.63 -14.82 0.76
CA ALA A 123 -15.07 -16.19 0.50
C ALA A 123 -16.49 -16.55 1.02
N PRO A 124 -16.91 -16.09 2.22
CA PRO A 124 -18.27 -16.34 2.68
C PRO A 124 -19.36 -15.65 1.84
N LEU A 125 -19.02 -14.50 1.24
CA LEU A 125 -19.94 -13.69 0.44
C LEU A 125 -20.09 -14.26 -0.98
N ALA A 126 -19.03 -14.83 -1.53
CA ALA A 126 -19.06 -15.54 -2.82
C ALA A 126 -19.95 -16.81 -2.77
N ALA A 127 -20.02 -17.47 -1.62
CA ALA A 127 -20.87 -18.67 -1.43
C ALA A 127 -22.38 -18.37 -1.53
N GLU A 128 -22.82 -17.11 -1.46
CA GLU A 128 -24.22 -16.68 -1.64
C GLU A 128 -24.63 -16.53 -3.12
N GLY A 129 -23.81 -17.01 -4.07
CA GLY A 129 -24.12 -16.95 -5.51
C GLY A 129 -23.93 -15.55 -6.13
N LYS A 130 -23.26 -14.63 -5.44
CA LYS A 130 -22.79 -13.37 -6.00
C LYS A 130 -21.52 -13.66 -6.79
N GLU A 131 -21.67 -13.81 -8.09
CA GLU A 131 -20.58 -14.10 -9.03
C GLU A 131 -19.41 -13.12 -8.82
N ASP A 132 -18.19 -13.66 -8.75
CA ASP A 132 -16.92 -12.90 -8.73
C ASP A 132 -16.62 -12.31 -10.12
N TRP A 133 -17.63 -11.67 -10.72
CA TRP A 133 -17.56 -11.13 -12.09
C TRP A 133 -16.40 -10.12 -12.24
N TYR A 134 -16.04 -9.42 -11.16
CA TYR A 134 -14.98 -8.44 -11.15
C TYR A 134 -13.58 -9.07 -11.24
N GLU A 135 -13.36 -10.28 -10.72
CA GLU A 135 -12.07 -10.97 -10.79
C GLU A 135 -11.61 -11.21 -12.23
N ASN A 136 -12.57 -11.44 -13.15
CA ASN A 136 -12.29 -11.67 -14.55
C ASN A 136 -12.41 -10.43 -15.45
N ARG A 137 -13.02 -9.34 -14.96
CA ARG A 137 -13.30 -8.15 -15.77
C ARG A 137 -12.53 -6.92 -15.36
N ILE A 138 -11.92 -6.92 -14.16
CA ILE A 138 -11.07 -5.85 -13.66
C ILE A 138 -9.66 -6.39 -13.55
N ILE A 139 -8.80 -6.00 -14.47
CA ILE A 139 -7.42 -6.48 -14.56
C ILE A 139 -6.49 -5.33 -14.20
N VAL A 140 -5.64 -5.53 -13.19
CA VAL A 140 -4.51 -4.66 -12.86
C VAL A 140 -3.24 -5.34 -13.37
N PRO A 141 -2.64 -4.83 -14.46
CA PRO A 141 -1.44 -5.44 -15.02
C PRO A 141 -0.30 -5.46 -14.02
N GLN A 142 0.45 -6.56 -14.00
CA GLN A 142 1.66 -6.67 -13.18
C GLN A 142 2.74 -5.70 -13.67
N ILE A 143 3.45 -5.08 -12.74
CA ILE A 143 4.63 -4.27 -13.03
C ILE A 143 5.89 -5.11 -12.75
N PRO A 144 7.01 -4.85 -13.48
CA PRO A 144 8.29 -5.45 -13.13
C PRO A 144 8.65 -5.16 -11.67
N PHE A 145 9.14 -6.15 -10.94
CA PHE A 145 9.47 -5.98 -9.53
C PHE A 145 10.84 -6.57 -9.17
N SER A 146 11.42 -6.05 -8.10
CA SER A 146 12.63 -6.62 -7.49
C SER A 146 12.25 -7.56 -6.35
N PRO A 147 12.62 -8.84 -6.39
CA PRO A 147 12.34 -9.76 -5.29
C PRO A 147 13.03 -9.31 -4.00
N ILE A 148 12.38 -9.58 -2.89
CA ILE A 148 12.86 -9.24 -1.55
C ILE A 148 13.04 -10.53 -0.76
N ASP A 149 14.18 -10.67 -0.11
CA ASP A 149 14.39 -11.72 0.88
C ASP A 149 13.48 -11.48 2.10
N PRO A 150 12.63 -12.45 2.48
CA PRO A 150 11.73 -12.32 3.63
C PRO A 150 12.45 -12.00 4.94
N GLU A 151 13.66 -12.48 5.16
CA GLU A 151 14.42 -12.18 6.37
C GLU A 151 14.94 -10.73 6.37
N ILE A 152 15.34 -10.20 5.21
CA ILE A 152 15.69 -8.77 5.07
C ILE A 152 14.48 -7.91 5.44
N TRP A 153 13.29 -8.22 4.90
CA TRP A 153 12.05 -7.51 5.22
C TRP A 153 11.73 -7.52 6.71
N LYS A 154 11.79 -8.71 7.33
CA LYS A 154 11.52 -8.91 8.76
C LYS A 154 12.46 -8.09 9.66
N ILE A 155 13.75 -8.10 9.34
CA ILE A 155 14.76 -7.36 10.10
C ILE A 155 14.55 -5.86 9.96
N ILE A 156 14.29 -5.35 8.75
CA ILE A 156 14.06 -3.92 8.50
C ILE A 156 12.81 -3.45 9.20
N THR A 157 11.69 -4.17 9.07
CA THR A 157 10.42 -3.79 9.71
C THR A 157 10.53 -3.80 11.23
N LYS A 158 11.31 -4.72 11.81
CA LYS A 158 11.63 -4.70 13.23
C LYS A 158 12.48 -3.48 13.60
N GLY A 159 13.52 -3.18 12.83
CA GLY A 159 14.37 -2.01 13.04
C GLY A 159 13.61 -0.68 13.01
N LEU A 160 12.66 -0.55 12.07
CA LEU A 160 11.75 0.60 11.99
C LEU A 160 10.84 0.71 13.20
N ARG A 161 10.21 -0.40 13.62
CA ARG A 161 9.30 -0.41 14.76
C ARG A 161 9.97 -0.09 16.09
N GLU A 162 11.21 -0.56 16.27
CA GLU A 162 11.95 -0.46 17.53
C GLU A 162 12.97 0.68 17.54
N ASN A 163 13.07 1.45 16.44
CA ASN A 163 14.06 2.50 16.22
C ASN A 163 15.50 2.00 16.50
N GLN A 164 15.84 0.86 15.89
CA GLN A 164 17.17 0.25 16.05
C GLN A 164 18.00 0.38 14.78
N LEU A 165 19.30 0.67 14.97
CA LEU A 165 20.27 0.80 13.89
C LEU A 165 20.49 -0.56 13.21
N LEU A 166 20.49 -0.53 11.88
CA LEU A 166 20.75 -1.67 11.01
C LEU A 166 22.19 -1.63 10.48
N THR A 167 22.79 -2.81 10.33
CA THR A 167 24.04 -2.98 9.58
C THR A 167 23.81 -3.94 8.43
N PHE A 168 24.36 -3.65 7.27
CA PHE A 168 24.26 -4.53 6.09
C PHE A 168 25.35 -4.22 5.07
N ASP A 169 25.62 -5.15 4.19
CA ASP A 169 26.45 -4.94 3.01
C ASP A 169 25.58 -4.46 1.83
N TYR A 170 26.01 -3.41 1.16
CA TYR A 170 25.25 -2.76 0.10
C TYR A 170 26.07 -2.53 -1.16
N ARG A 171 25.46 -2.87 -2.32
CA ARG A 171 26.01 -2.58 -3.63
C ARG A 171 25.20 -1.48 -4.31
N GLY A 172 25.89 -0.42 -4.77
CA GLY A 172 25.26 0.69 -5.50
C GLY A 172 24.72 0.29 -6.88
N ILE A 173 23.93 1.19 -7.50
CA ILE A 173 23.35 0.95 -8.83
C ILE A 173 24.42 0.86 -9.94
N TRP A 174 25.53 1.54 -9.77
CA TRP A 174 26.65 1.54 -10.72
C TRP A 174 27.56 0.30 -10.59
N GLY A 175 27.13 -0.70 -9.82
CA GLY A 175 27.93 -1.90 -9.60
C GLY A 175 29.02 -1.68 -8.54
N GLY A 176 30.12 -2.46 -8.68
CA GLY A 176 31.24 -2.46 -7.72
C GLY A 176 31.02 -3.43 -6.56
N ASP A 177 31.91 -3.37 -5.57
CA ASP A 177 31.91 -4.27 -4.42
C ASP A 177 30.81 -3.91 -3.41
N TYR A 178 30.37 -4.92 -2.66
CA TYR A 178 29.54 -4.71 -1.49
C TYR A 178 30.34 -3.97 -0.42
N LYS A 179 29.76 -2.92 0.14
CA LYS A 179 30.38 -2.10 1.17
C LYS A 179 29.49 -2.07 2.41
N PRO A 180 30.05 -2.21 3.61
CA PRO A 180 29.26 -2.18 4.85
C PRO A 180 28.60 -0.81 5.03
N ARG A 181 27.40 -0.84 5.57
CA ARG A 181 26.59 0.34 5.91
C ARG A 181 25.97 0.18 7.29
N ARG A 182 25.96 1.26 8.04
CA ARG A 182 25.21 1.41 9.29
C ARG A 182 24.16 2.47 9.07
N VAL A 183 22.90 2.10 9.23
CA VAL A 183 21.78 2.95 8.85
C VAL A 183 20.76 3.01 9.97
N ARG A 184 20.34 4.23 10.33
CA ARG A 184 19.15 4.49 11.14
C ARG A 184 17.94 4.43 10.20
N PRO A 185 17.11 3.38 10.26
CA PRO A 185 15.97 3.24 9.36
C PRO A 185 14.88 4.23 9.73
N TYR A 186 14.37 5.01 8.76
CA TYR A 186 13.32 6.00 8.99
C TYR A 186 12.00 5.60 8.34
N GLN A 187 12.02 5.14 7.08
CA GLN A 187 10.82 4.74 6.34
C GLN A 187 11.13 3.63 5.33
N LEU A 188 10.08 2.86 4.98
CA LEU A 188 10.04 2.06 3.77
C LEU A 188 9.29 2.83 2.69
N LEU A 189 9.85 2.85 1.49
CA LEU A 189 9.30 3.51 0.31
C LEU A 189 9.13 2.48 -0.80
N PHE A 190 8.03 2.56 -1.55
CA PHE A 190 7.79 1.72 -2.72
C PHE A 190 7.71 2.59 -3.98
N ASP A 191 8.50 2.25 -5.00
CA ASP A 191 8.48 2.94 -6.29
C ASP A 191 8.72 1.95 -7.44
N ASN A 192 7.78 1.89 -8.37
CA ASN A 192 7.86 1.08 -9.58
C ASN A 192 8.35 -0.37 -9.33
N GLY A 193 7.70 -1.09 -8.41
CA GLY A 193 8.00 -2.49 -8.11
C GLY A 193 9.24 -2.71 -7.23
N VAL A 194 9.88 -1.65 -6.75
CA VAL A 194 11.08 -1.75 -5.92
C VAL A 194 10.83 -1.13 -4.55
N TRP A 195 11.19 -1.87 -3.51
CA TRP A 195 11.19 -1.37 -2.14
C TRP A 195 12.53 -0.76 -1.75
N TYR A 196 12.46 0.34 -1.05
CA TYR A 196 13.61 1.10 -0.59
C TYR A 196 13.52 1.39 0.91
N LEU A 197 14.68 1.32 1.55
CA LEU A 197 14.86 1.85 2.90
C LEU A 197 15.37 3.28 2.81
N TYR A 198 14.62 4.22 3.38
CA TYR A 198 15.02 5.61 3.58
C TYR A 198 15.56 5.74 5.01
N GLY A 199 16.76 6.29 5.15
CA GLY A 199 17.37 6.42 6.47
C GLY A 199 18.69 7.18 6.47
N TYR A 200 19.19 7.48 7.67
CA TYR A 200 20.48 8.15 7.87
C TYR A 200 21.62 7.14 7.83
N CYS A 201 22.54 7.32 6.92
CA CYS A 201 23.75 6.48 6.76
C CYS A 201 24.91 7.09 7.54
N GLU A 202 25.43 6.34 8.52
CA GLU A 202 26.53 6.80 9.38
C GLU A 202 27.84 7.04 8.61
N GLU A 203 28.18 6.15 7.65
CA GLU A 203 29.39 6.28 6.84
C GLU A 203 29.33 7.46 5.87
N ARG A 204 28.15 7.80 5.39
CA ARG A 204 27.94 8.93 4.46
C ARG A 204 27.57 10.23 5.16
N LYS A 205 27.28 10.17 6.46
CA LYS A 205 26.81 11.30 7.29
C LYS A 205 25.66 12.06 6.64
N ALA A 206 24.75 11.32 5.99
CA ALA A 206 23.65 11.89 5.23
C ALA A 206 22.50 10.88 5.09
N ILE A 207 21.30 11.39 4.84
CA ILE A 207 20.16 10.59 4.47
C ILE A 207 20.42 9.95 3.10
N ARG A 208 20.07 8.67 2.96
CA ARG A 208 20.21 7.87 1.75
C ARG A 208 19.01 6.95 1.57
N ILE A 209 18.81 6.55 0.34
CA ILE A 209 17.80 5.56 -0.08
C ILE A 209 18.54 4.31 -0.55
N PHE A 210 18.14 3.16 0.01
CA PHE A 210 18.76 1.88 -0.25
C PHE A 210 17.71 0.89 -0.79
N SER A 211 17.90 0.34 -1.99
CA SER A 211 17.06 -0.73 -2.49
C SER A 211 17.25 -2.00 -1.66
N LEU A 212 16.16 -2.61 -1.20
CA LEU A 212 16.21 -3.82 -0.37
C LEU A 212 16.85 -4.99 -1.12
N SER A 213 16.60 -5.10 -2.42
CA SER A 213 17.15 -6.18 -3.28
C SER A 213 18.67 -6.13 -3.44
N ARG A 214 19.32 -5.02 -3.03
CA ARG A 214 20.77 -4.83 -3.11
C ARG A 214 21.47 -4.91 -1.76
N MET A 215 20.74 -5.37 -0.72
CA MET A 215 21.28 -5.60 0.63
C MET A 215 21.68 -7.06 0.80
N LYS A 216 22.72 -7.29 1.59
CA LYS A 216 23.15 -8.61 2.07
C LYS A 216 23.59 -8.51 3.53
N ASN A 217 23.63 -9.66 4.20
CA ASN A 217 24.18 -9.79 5.57
C ASN A 217 23.59 -8.75 6.54
N ILE A 218 22.27 -8.55 6.47
CA ILE A 218 21.61 -7.55 7.31
C ILE A 218 21.51 -8.03 8.76
N VAL A 219 21.84 -7.15 9.69
CA VAL A 219 21.78 -7.42 11.13
C VAL A 219 21.10 -6.25 11.85
N LEU A 220 20.18 -6.58 12.75
CA LEU A 220 19.61 -5.63 13.69
C LEU A 220 20.54 -5.48 14.89
N THR A 221 21.02 -4.27 15.15
CA THR A 221 21.88 -4.01 16.30
C THR A 221 21.08 -3.69 17.57
N ALA A 222 21.73 -3.73 18.74
CA ALA A 222 21.10 -3.29 19.98
C ALA A 222 21.09 -1.75 20.14
N ILE A 223 21.70 -1.00 19.20
CA ILE A 223 21.82 0.46 19.26
C ILE A 223 20.48 1.10 18.87
N LYS A 224 19.88 1.83 19.78
CA LYS A 224 18.68 2.63 19.54
C LYS A 224 19.01 4.03 19.08
N PHE A 225 18.14 4.65 18.32
CA PHE A 225 18.24 6.05 17.91
C PHE A 225 16.89 6.77 18.12
N SER A 226 16.91 8.09 18.05
CA SER A 226 15.70 8.91 18.00
C SER A 226 15.56 9.52 16.60
N LEU A 227 14.35 9.57 16.07
CA LEU A 227 14.07 10.31 14.84
C LEU A 227 14.35 11.79 15.03
N PRO A 228 14.78 12.52 13.98
CA PRO A 228 14.88 13.96 14.03
C PRO A 228 13.55 14.60 14.46
N LYS A 229 13.59 15.64 15.32
CA LYS A 229 12.36 16.29 15.82
C LYS A 229 11.43 16.81 14.71
N ASN A 230 12.01 17.22 13.57
CA ASN A 230 11.29 17.77 12.42
C ASN A 230 11.22 16.76 11.26
N PHE A 231 11.23 15.46 11.55
CA PHE A 231 11.12 14.44 10.50
C PHE A 231 9.73 14.47 9.87
N ASP A 232 9.67 14.80 8.59
CA ASP A 232 8.42 14.82 7.83
C ASP A 232 8.16 13.45 7.19
N TYR A 233 7.25 12.67 7.77
CA TYR A 233 6.84 11.37 7.25
C TYR A 233 6.16 11.44 5.88
N ARG A 234 5.65 12.61 5.50
CA ARG A 234 4.93 12.84 4.24
C ARG A 234 5.79 13.53 3.18
N LEU A 235 7.10 13.67 3.42
CA LEU A 235 7.98 14.33 2.45
C LEU A 235 7.86 13.71 1.06
N HIS A 236 7.81 12.37 1.00
CA HIS A 236 7.73 11.64 -0.27
C HIS A 236 6.32 11.66 -0.90
N ASP A 237 5.27 11.85 -0.11
CA ASP A 237 3.89 11.98 -0.63
C ASP A 237 3.71 13.27 -1.44
N LYS A 238 4.37 14.36 -1.03
CA LYS A 238 4.27 15.67 -1.70
C LYS A 238 4.88 15.67 -3.10
N GLU A 239 5.77 14.72 -3.38
CA GLU A 239 6.50 14.59 -4.65
C GLU A 239 6.08 13.33 -5.43
N SER A 240 4.99 12.68 -5.03
CA SER A 240 4.63 11.32 -5.45
C SER A 240 4.30 11.15 -6.94
N HIS A 241 4.00 12.23 -7.67
CA HIS A 241 3.60 12.14 -9.08
C HIS A 241 4.69 11.57 -10.00
N PHE A 242 5.97 11.73 -9.65
CA PHE A 242 7.10 11.16 -10.39
C PHE A 242 7.83 10.06 -9.60
N GLY A 243 7.31 9.64 -8.44
CA GLY A 243 7.88 8.60 -7.58
C GLY A 243 8.30 9.13 -6.21
N VAL A 244 9.05 8.31 -5.45
CA VAL A 244 9.37 8.58 -4.03
C VAL A 244 10.73 9.29 -3.81
N PHE A 245 11.48 9.59 -4.86
CA PHE A 245 12.83 10.16 -4.75
C PHE A 245 12.78 11.68 -4.71
N ALA A 246 12.60 12.27 -3.54
CA ALA A 246 12.68 13.72 -3.36
C ALA A 246 14.13 14.20 -3.45
N GLY A 247 14.37 15.23 -4.26
CA GLY A 247 15.64 15.96 -4.35
C GLY A 247 15.76 17.07 -3.31
N GLN A 248 16.93 17.66 -3.20
CA GLN A 248 17.15 18.84 -2.33
C GLN A 248 16.81 20.16 -3.04
N GLU A 249 17.00 20.20 -4.36
CA GLU A 249 16.78 21.37 -5.20
C GLU A 249 15.45 21.28 -5.94
N LYS A 250 14.68 22.36 -5.91
CA LYS A 250 13.40 22.47 -6.58
C LYS A 250 13.59 23.18 -7.94
N TYR A 251 13.11 22.53 -9.00
CA TYR A 251 13.20 23.03 -10.36
C TYR A 251 11.82 23.42 -10.87
N LYS A 252 11.76 24.49 -11.68
CA LYS A 252 10.59 24.81 -12.50
C LYS A 252 10.80 24.23 -13.88
N PHE A 253 9.96 23.29 -14.27
CA PHE A 253 9.99 22.64 -15.56
C PHE A 253 9.06 23.32 -16.55
N SER A 254 9.46 23.32 -17.83
CA SER A 254 8.63 23.69 -18.98
C SER A 254 8.95 22.71 -20.10
N ILE A 255 7.94 21.95 -20.54
CA ILE A 255 8.10 20.84 -21.48
C ILE A 255 6.96 20.91 -22.49
N ALA A 256 7.29 20.92 -23.78
CA ALA A 256 6.31 20.76 -24.83
C ALA A 256 6.05 19.30 -25.12
N PHE A 257 4.79 18.97 -25.41
CA PHE A 257 4.33 17.66 -25.81
C PHE A 257 3.55 17.78 -27.12
N TYR A 258 3.82 16.84 -28.02
CA TYR A 258 3.29 16.81 -29.36
C TYR A 258 2.49 15.51 -29.57
N ASP A 259 1.70 15.49 -30.64
CA ASP A 259 0.94 14.30 -31.05
C ASP A 259 0.17 13.63 -29.89
N GLU A 260 0.23 12.30 -29.81
CA GLU A 260 -0.44 11.52 -28.75
C GLU A 260 0.05 11.87 -27.33
N SER A 261 1.26 12.40 -27.19
CA SER A 261 1.78 12.80 -25.87
C SER A 261 1.11 14.07 -25.35
N ALA A 262 0.59 14.94 -26.20
CA ALA A 262 -0.15 16.13 -25.78
C ALA A 262 -1.43 15.73 -25.06
N LEU A 263 -2.29 14.94 -25.69
CA LEU A 263 -3.53 14.43 -25.09
C LEU A 263 -3.26 13.61 -23.83
N TRP A 264 -2.25 12.72 -23.86
CA TRP A 264 -1.88 11.88 -22.74
C TRP A 264 -1.44 12.67 -21.50
N VAL A 265 -0.82 13.83 -21.67
CA VAL A 265 -0.40 14.72 -20.58
C VAL A 265 -1.60 15.50 -20.03
N GLU A 266 -2.52 15.95 -20.87
CA GLU A 266 -3.72 16.70 -20.47
C GLU A 266 -4.66 15.86 -19.59
N GLU A 267 -4.80 14.57 -19.88
CA GLU A 267 -5.66 13.64 -19.14
C GLU A 267 -5.18 13.34 -17.71
N ARG A 268 -3.99 13.80 -17.32
CA ARG A 268 -3.34 13.38 -16.07
C ARG A 268 -2.91 14.54 -15.20
N LYS A 269 -2.96 14.31 -13.88
CA LYS A 269 -2.38 15.22 -12.91
C LYS A 269 -0.96 14.76 -12.57
N TRP A 270 0.03 15.56 -13.00
CA TRP A 270 1.47 15.30 -12.85
C TRP A 270 2.10 16.03 -11.66
N ALA A 271 1.55 17.22 -11.32
CA ALA A 271 1.97 18.02 -10.18
C ALA A 271 0.81 18.90 -9.69
N GLU A 272 0.86 19.32 -8.43
CA GLU A 272 -0.19 20.15 -7.85
C GLU A 272 -0.29 21.53 -8.50
N ASP A 273 0.84 22.08 -8.94
CA ASP A 273 0.96 23.41 -9.56
C ASP A 273 1.08 23.36 -11.09
N GLN A 274 0.74 22.20 -11.72
CA GLN A 274 0.82 22.10 -13.18
C GLN A 274 -0.11 23.09 -13.87
N LYS A 275 0.42 23.65 -14.96
CA LYS A 275 -0.35 24.43 -15.94
C LYS A 275 -0.07 23.86 -17.32
N ILE A 276 -1.11 23.71 -18.11
CA ILE A 276 -1.04 23.25 -19.50
C ILE A 276 -1.62 24.35 -20.35
N GLU A 277 -0.86 24.77 -21.35
CA GLU A 277 -1.22 25.83 -22.29
C GLU A 277 -1.13 25.28 -23.72
N GLU A 278 -2.11 25.59 -24.55
CA GLU A 278 -2.09 25.23 -25.98
C GLU A 278 -0.90 25.87 -26.67
N ALA A 279 -0.32 25.17 -27.64
CA ALA A 279 0.74 25.62 -28.53
C ALA A 279 0.40 25.16 -29.96
N ASP A 280 1.05 25.74 -30.98
CA ASP A 280 0.71 25.50 -32.38
C ASP A 280 0.65 24.05 -32.80
N ASP A 281 1.55 23.20 -32.25
CA ASP A 281 1.67 21.76 -32.57
C ASP A 281 1.46 20.85 -31.36
N GLY A 282 0.75 21.30 -30.33
CA GLY A 282 0.54 20.49 -29.12
C GLY A 282 0.31 21.33 -27.87
N VAL A 283 0.92 20.94 -26.73
CA VAL A 283 0.75 21.65 -25.45
C VAL A 283 2.10 21.91 -24.77
N ILE A 284 2.18 22.98 -23.99
CA ILE A 284 3.29 23.22 -23.07
C ILE A 284 2.82 23.06 -21.65
N MET A 285 3.44 22.13 -20.94
CA MET A 285 3.20 21.91 -19.54
C MET A 285 4.29 22.54 -18.68
N THR A 286 3.88 23.33 -17.67
CA THR A 286 4.79 23.90 -16.67
C THR A 286 4.42 23.40 -15.29
N PHE A 287 5.40 23.08 -14.46
CA PHE A 287 5.23 22.62 -13.08
C PHE A 287 6.54 22.72 -12.30
N THR A 288 6.48 22.52 -10.99
CA THR A 288 7.67 22.46 -10.14
C THR A 288 7.83 21.08 -9.49
N SER A 289 9.06 20.58 -9.43
CA SER A 289 9.38 19.32 -8.73
C SER A 289 10.84 19.33 -8.26
N THR A 290 11.12 18.51 -7.24
CA THR A 290 12.48 18.18 -6.80
C THR A 290 13.01 16.92 -7.49
N GLN A 291 12.18 16.20 -8.24
CA GLN A 291 12.47 14.88 -8.81
C GLN A 291 13.14 14.97 -10.21
N TYR A 292 14.20 15.76 -10.30
CA TYR A 292 14.87 16.11 -11.56
C TYR A 292 15.15 14.89 -12.46
N ASN A 293 15.78 13.83 -11.92
CA ASN A 293 16.14 12.66 -12.73
C ASN A 293 14.92 11.92 -13.25
N LYS A 294 13.85 11.83 -12.45
CA LYS A 294 12.59 11.19 -12.87
C LYS A 294 11.90 11.97 -13.99
N VAL A 295 11.94 13.30 -13.91
CA VAL A 295 11.42 14.16 -14.99
C VAL A 295 12.26 14.00 -16.26
N LEU A 296 13.59 13.95 -16.16
CA LEU A 296 14.47 13.69 -17.32
C LEU A 296 14.16 12.33 -17.95
N ASP A 297 14.09 11.27 -17.15
CA ASP A 297 13.74 9.91 -17.61
C ASP A 297 12.37 9.89 -18.30
N TRP A 298 11.40 10.60 -17.73
CA TRP A 298 10.05 10.71 -18.28
C TRP A 298 10.05 11.42 -19.64
N VAL A 299 10.74 12.56 -19.79
CA VAL A 299 10.87 13.27 -21.06
C VAL A 299 11.55 12.39 -22.11
N LEU A 300 12.65 11.72 -21.75
CA LEU A 300 13.37 10.81 -22.66
C LEU A 300 12.48 9.63 -23.09
N SER A 301 11.61 9.12 -22.22
CA SER A 301 10.69 8.02 -22.54
C SER A 301 9.62 8.38 -23.57
N ARG A 302 9.36 9.69 -23.80
CA ARG A 302 8.41 10.17 -24.82
C ARG A 302 9.04 10.27 -26.22
N GLY A 303 10.35 10.05 -26.35
CA GLY A 303 11.03 10.07 -27.65
C GLY A 303 10.94 11.43 -28.32
N CYS A 304 10.47 11.46 -29.57
CA CYS A 304 10.35 12.70 -30.37
C CYS A 304 9.08 13.51 -30.03
N THR A 305 8.16 12.99 -29.23
CA THR A 305 6.90 13.68 -28.89
C THR A 305 6.99 14.54 -27.62
N ALA A 306 8.19 14.73 -27.06
CA ALA A 306 8.43 15.65 -25.95
C ALA A 306 9.73 16.43 -26.12
N LYS A 307 9.69 17.72 -25.77
CA LYS A 307 10.85 18.60 -25.85
C LYS A 307 10.91 19.53 -24.63
N PRO A 308 11.98 19.47 -23.83
CA PRO A 308 12.11 20.34 -22.67
C PRO A 308 12.58 21.74 -23.12
N TYR A 309 12.03 22.80 -22.49
CA TYR A 309 12.44 24.18 -22.62
C TYR A 309 13.10 24.74 -21.37
N ALA A 310 12.74 24.23 -20.19
CA ALA A 310 13.32 24.65 -18.92
C ALA A 310 13.28 23.51 -17.90
N PRO A 311 14.21 23.50 -16.92
CA PRO A 311 15.35 24.41 -16.77
C PRO A 311 16.46 24.15 -17.83
N GLU A 312 17.37 25.09 -18.04
CA GLU A 312 18.49 24.93 -18.98
C GLU A 312 19.28 23.62 -18.77
N LYS A 313 19.49 23.25 -17.51
CA LYS A 313 20.11 21.97 -17.15
C LYS A 313 19.39 20.78 -17.77
N LEU A 314 18.05 20.76 -17.73
CA LEU A 314 17.25 19.68 -18.32
C LEU A 314 17.43 19.62 -19.83
N VAL A 315 17.43 20.79 -20.52
CA VAL A 315 17.64 20.89 -21.96
C VAL A 315 19.01 20.32 -22.34
N ASN A 316 20.06 20.72 -21.61
CA ASN A 316 21.42 20.26 -21.84
C ASN A 316 21.59 18.76 -21.62
N ASP A 317 21.04 18.22 -20.52
CA ASP A 317 21.10 16.81 -20.21
C ASP A 317 20.31 15.98 -21.24
N TRP A 318 19.10 16.42 -21.62
CA TRP A 318 18.28 15.79 -22.64
C TRP A 318 19.01 15.77 -24.02
N GLN A 319 19.60 16.88 -24.46
CA GLN A 319 20.37 16.95 -25.70
C GLN A 319 21.60 16.02 -25.67
N ARG A 320 22.28 15.93 -24.52
CA ARG A 320 23.40 15.02 -24.34
C ARG A 320 22.96 13.56 -24.51
N HIS A 321 21.86 13.15 -23.88
CA HIS A 321 21.33 11.79 -24.01
C HIS A 321 20.93 11.47 -25.45
N ILE A 322 20.27 12.39 -26.16
CA ILE A 322 19.94 12.22 -27.58
C ILE A 322 21.19 12.02 -28.42
N LYS A 323 22.22 12.85 -28.23
CA LYS A 323 23.49 12.68 -28.95
C LYS A 323 24.14 11.33 -28.71
N GLU A 324 24.09 10.83 -27.49
CA GLU A 324 24.61 9.48 -27.16
C GLU A 324 23.74 8.38 -27.80
N MET A 325 22.41 8.52 -27.78
CA MET A 325 21.52 7.57 -28.46
C MET A 325 21.77 7.50 -29.96
N VAL A 326 21.98 8.66 -30.61
CA VAL A 326 22.32 8.70 -32.06
C VAL A 326 23.64 7.99 -32.37
N LYS A 327 24.63 8.02 -31.47
CA LYS A 327 25.87 7.26 -31.68
C LYS A 327 25.63 5.74 -31.70
N LEU A 328 24.63 5.24 -30.91
CA LEU A 328 24.28 3.82 -30.88
C LEU A 328 23.57 3.35 -32.17
N THR A 329 23.02 4.25 -32.98
CA THR A 329 22.39 3.92 -34.29
C THR A 329 23.36 3.81 -35.43
N LYS A 330 24.62 4.29 -35.26
CA LYS A 330 25.67 4.13 -36.27
C LYS A 330 26.28 2.73 -36.09
N ILE A 331 25.72 1.77 -36.83
CA ILE A 331 26.27 0.41 -36.99
C ILE A 331 27.38 0.45 -38.03
#